data_85baf2156069b173430ea6b6b40996c9
#
_entry.id   85baf2156069b173430ea6b6b40996c9
#
_cell.length_a   1.000
_cell.length_b   1.000
_cell.length_c   1.000
_cell.angle_alpha   90.00
_cell.angle_beta   90.00
_cell.angle_gamma   90.00
#
_symmetry.space_group_name_H-M   'P 1'
#
loop_
_entity.id
_entity.type
_entity.pdbx_description
1 polymer ?
#
loop_
_entity_poly.entity_id
_entity_poly.type
_entity_poly.pdbx_seq_one_letter_code
_entity_poly.pdbx_strand_id
1 'polypeptide(L)'
;YKELFSHVIGYVGKPNQEELIEYSNAFGNKIVGKNGLERYYENILSGKPSEITLQNGEIIDITPAIPGQDIQITIDVNAQEVVKESLQQGIVLANKSFETINLIERGAVVVQKIDTGEITAMVSLPDFDPNQFVSGISEFEFKKLNRTQAFNNFAIQGLYPPGSVFKVVAYWLAVNEGIFPEEASNSDQYVNCEGSLSF
;
A
#
# COMPACT_ATOMS: atom_id res chain seq x y z
N TYR A 1 12.49 0.97 -11.21
CA TYR A 1 11.03 0.72 -11.23
C TYR A 1 10.20 1.97 -10.87
N LYS A 2 10.85 3.07 -10.41
CA LYS A 2 10.23 4.36 -10.11
C LYS A 2 8.88 4.21 -9.37
N GLU A 3 7.80 4.72 -9.96
CA GLU A 3 6.47 4.76 -9.34
C GLU A 3 5.82 3.39 -9.15
N LEU A 4 6.27 2.35 -9.88
CA LEU A 4 5.61 1.05 -9.94
C LEU A 4 5.40 0.39 -8.55
N PHE A 5 6.34 0.61 -7.63
CA PHE A 5 6.33 0.03 -6.29
C PHE A 5 6.21 1.05 -5.18
N SER A 6 5.91 2.32 -5.49
CA SER A 6 5.91 3.41 -4.51
C SER A 6 5.08 3.12 -3.25
N HIS A 7 3.91 2.52 -3.40
CA HIS A 7 3.02 2.21 -2.28
C HIS A 7 3.37 0.92 -1.53
N VAL A 8 4.06 -0.01 -2.18
CA VAL A 8 4.48 -1.27 -1.56
C VAL A 8 5.80 -1.09 -0.83
N ILE A 9 6.82 -0.64 -1.55
CA ILE A 9 8.16 -0.44 -1.00
C ILE A 9 8.16 0.79 -0.09
N GLY A 10 7.49 1.86 -0.51
CA GLY A 10 7.53 3.13 0.18
C GLY A 10 8.68 4.00 -0.29
N TYR A 11 9.11 4.91 0.57
CA TYR A 11 10.23 5.81 0.29
C TYR A 11 11.07 6.02 1.54
N VAL A 12 12.30 6.43 1.32
CA VAL A 12 13.27 6.76 2.36
C VAL A 12 13.52 8.27 2.42
N GLY A 13 13.90 8.76 3.58
CA GLY A 13 14.20 10.17 3.76
C GLY A 13 14.98 10.43 5.04
N LYS A 14 15.35 11.69 5.28
CA LYS A 14 16.05 12.07 6.51
C LYS A 14 15.15 11.82 7.72
N PRO A 15 15.69 11.28 8.84
CA PRO A 15 14.92 11.04 10.05
C PRO A 15 14.43 12.36 10.66
N ASN A 16 13.23 12.33 11.22
CA ASN A 16 12.71 13.37 12.10
C ASN A 16 13.16 13.11 13.55
N GLN A 17 12.78 14.00 14.50
CA GLN A 17 13.19 13.88 15.90
C GLN A 17 12.65 12.61 16.58
N GLU A 18 11.44 12.19 16.26
CA GLU A 18 10.83 10.98 16.81
C GLU A 18 11.54 9.73 16.30
N GLU A 19 11.82 9.68 14.99
CA GLU A 19 12.54 8.57 14.35
C GLU A 19 14.00 8.47 14.82
N LEU A 20 14.64 9.59 15.19
CA LEU A 20 15.98 9.57 15.82
C LEU A 20 15.95 8.89 17.19
N ILE A 21 14.82 8.98 17.90
CA ILE A 21 14.64 8.31 19.19
C ILE A 21 14.26 6.84 18.97
N GLU A 22 13.35 6.58 18.04
CA GLU A 22 12.86 5.24 17.73
C GLU A 22 13.99 4.34 17.17
N TYR A 23 14.78 4.88 16.27
CA TYR A 23 15.90 4.18 15.63
C TYR A 23 17.21 4.64 16.25
N SER A 24 17.66 3.97 17.31
CA SER A 24 18.89 4.30 18.05
C SER A 24 20.14 4.42 17.18
N ASN A 25 20.11 3.88 15.98
CA ASN A 25 21.19 3.92 14.98
C ASN A 25 21.05 5.04 13.94
N ALA A 26 20.00 5.88 14.03
CA ALA A 26 19.70 6.93 13.05
C ALA A 26 20.50 8.21 13.27
N PHE A 27 21.76 8.13 13.71
CA PHE A 27 22.61 9.29 13.91
C PHE A 27 23.23 9.80 12.60
N GLY A 28 23.31 11.11 12.47
CA GLY A 28 24.00 11.78 11.36
C GLY A 28 23.17 11.88 10.08
N ASN A 29 23.81 11.61 8.94
CA ASN A 29 23.20 11.71 7.61
C ASN A 29 22.44 10.45 7.16
N LYS A 30 22.03 9.60 8.11
CA LYS A 30 21.32 8.37 7.79
C LYS A 30 19.99 8.68 7.12
N ILE A 31 19.61 7.82 6.20
CA ILE A 31 18.30 7.78 5.56
C ILE A 31 17.50 6.67 6.25
N VAL A 32 16.22 6.92 6.54
CA VAL A 32 15.31 5.95 7.17
C VAL A 32 14.05 5.77 6.32
N GLY A 33 13.45 4.60 6.40
CA GLY A 33 12.17 4.31 5.76
C GLY A 33 11.05 5.16 6.33
N LYS A 34 10.28 5.81 5.46
CA LYS A 34 9.19 6.72 5.85
C LYS A 34 7.82 6.06 5.79
N ASN A 35 7.66 5.10 4.90
CA ASN A 35 6.42 4.34 4.79
C ASN A 35 6.69 2.99 4.06
N GLY A 36 5.64 2.15 3.90
CA GLY A 36 5.75 0.89 3.19
C GLY A 36 6.69 -0.12 3.85
N LEU A 37 7.27 -1.00 3.03
CA LEU A 37 8.21 -2.03 3.50
C LEU A 37 9.51 -1.42 4.02
N GLU A 38 9.96 -0.30 3.47
CA GLU A 38 11.14 0.43 3.95
C GLU A 38 11.01 0.81 5.42
N ARG A 39 9.84 1.34 5.83
CA ARG A 39 9.58 1.66 7.23
C ARG A 39 9.38 0.42 8.09
N TYR A 40 8.59 -0.52 7.61
CA TYR A 40 8.22 -1.70 8.39
C TYR A 40 9.44 -2.59 8.71
N TYR A 41 10.36 -2.69 7.76
CA TYR A 41 11.57 -3.48 7.89
C TYR A 41 12.85 -2.65 8.08
N GLU A 42 12.75 -1.38 8.50
CA GLU A 42 13.88 -0.47 8.72
C GLU A 42 15.02 -1.14 9.52
N ASN A 43 14.68 -1.82 10.63
CA ASN A 43 15.66 -2.48 11.49
C ASN A 43 16.42 -3.64 10.81
N ILE A 44 15.84 -4.23 9.76
CA ILE A 44 16.44 -5.31 8.97
C ILE A 44 17.23 -4.71 7.81
N LEU A 45 16.63 -3.75 7.10
CA LEU A 45 17.20 -3.15 5.89
C LEU A 45 18.37 -2.23 6.16
N SER A 46 18.35 -1.49 7.28
CA SER A 46 19.34 -0.44 7.54
C SER A 46 20.72 -0.93 8.01
N GLY A 47 20.82 -2.16 8.52
CA GLY A 47 22.05 -2.68 9.13
C GLY A 47 22.49 -1.89 10.38
N LYS A 48 23.76 -1.99 10.72
CA LYS A 48 24.36 -1.24 11.84
C LYS A 48 25.57 -0.45 11.34
N PRO A 49 25.67 0.86 11.68
CA PRO A 49 26.84 1.67 11.33
C PRO A 49 28.08 1.17 12.08
N SER A 50 29.26 1.54 11.58
CA SER A 50 30.49 1.35 12.34
C SER A 50 30.52 2.30 13.55
N GLU A 51 31.02 1.81 14.67
CA GLU A 51 31.22 2.61 15.88
C GLU A 51 32.70 2.75 16.17
N ILE A 52 33.15 3.96 16.51
CA ILE A 52 34.50 4.27 16.89
C ILE A 52 34.47 4.80 18.32
N THR A 53 35.11 4.08 19.23
CA THR A 53 35.25 4.51 20.63
C THR A 53 36.55 5.29 20.79
N LEU A 54 36.44 6.50 21.31
CA LEU A 54 37.58 7.37 21.59
C LEU A 54 37.78 7.48 23.09
N GLN A 55 39.05 7.39 23.54
CA GLN A 55 39.47 7.72 24.89
C GLN A 55 40.63 8.70 24.83
N ASN A 56 40.48 9.85 25.47
CA ASN A 56 41.48 10.94 25.46
C ASN A 56 41.91 11.40 24.04
N GLY A 57 41.00 11.26 23.05
CA GLY A 57 41.25 11.58 21.64
C GLY A 57 41.94 10.49 20.83
N GLU A 58 42.25 9.36 21.44
CA GLU A 58 42.81 8.19 20.76
C GLU A 58 41.71 7.14 20.51
N ILE A 59 41.80 6.48 19.34
CA ILE A 59 40.89 5.39 19.00
C ILE A 59 41.29 4.17 19.80
N ILE A 60 40.40 3.67 20.67
CA ILE A 60 40.63 2.49 21.49
C ILE A 60 39.87 1.26 20.99
N ASP A 61 38.81 1.47 20.22
CA ASP A 61 38.04 0.37 19.60
C ASP A 61 37.34 0.81 18.33
N ILE A 62 37.20 -0.13 17.40
CA ILE A 62 36.44 0.05 16.13
C ILE A 62 35.53 -1.15 15.94
N THR A 63 34.24 -0.97 16.11
CA THR A 63 33.23 -1.97 15.73
C THR A 63 32.90 -1.80 14.24
N PRO A 64 33.09 -2.80 13.37
CA PRO A 64 32.83 -2.67 11.95
C PRO A 64 31.33 -2.55 11.66
N ALA A 65 30.98 -1.87 10.55
CA ALA A 65 29.62 -1.80 10.06
C ALA A 65 29.07 -3.18 9.68
N ILE A 66 27.80 -3.43 9.95
CA ILE A 66 27.08 -4.63 9.54
C ILE A 66 26.06 -4.20 8.47
N PRO A 67 26.13 -4.72 7.23
CA PRO A 67 25.16 -4.40 6.20
C PRO A 67 23.77 -4.87 6.58
N GLY A 68 22.75 -4.20 6.04
CA GLY A 68 21.37 -4.66 6.13
C GLY A 68 21.13 -5.96 5.36
N GLN A 69 19.99 -6.57 5.60
CA GLN A 69 19.59 -7.81 4.95
C GLN A 69 18.63 -7.53 3.80
N ASP A 70 18.66 -8.39 2.79
CA ASP A 70 17.71 -8.36 1.68
C ASP A 70 16.35 -8.91 2.11
N ILE A 71 15.29 -8.34 1.54
CA ILE A 71 13.92 -8.83 1.71
C ILE A 71 13.39 -9.28 0.36
N GLN A 72 12.92 -10.52 0.30
CA GLN A 72 12.22 -11.05 -0.86
C GLN A 72 10.71 -10.90 -0.66
N ILE A 73 10.04 -10.31 -1.65
CA ILE A 73 8.58 -10.13 -1.66
C ILE A 73 7.93 -11.03 -2.71
N THR A 74 6.63 -11.25 -2.59
CA THR A 74 5.85 -12.14 -3.47
C THR A 74 5.32 -11.46 -4.72
N ILE A 75 5.52 -10.13 -4.85
CA ILE A 75 5.03 -9.39 -6.01
C ILE A 75 5.85 -9.72 -7.25
N ASP A 76 5.15 -10.11 -8.31
CA ASP A 76 5.71 -10.29 -9.64
C ASP A 76 5.74 -8.96 -10.39
N VAL A 77 6.90 -8.59 -10.93
CA VAL A 77 7.11 -7.29 -11.60
C VAL A 77 6.22 -7.15 -12.82
N ASN A 78 6.12 -8.21 -13.65
CA ASN A 78 5.32 -8.15 -14.87
C ASN A 78 3.83 -8.07 -14.55
N ALA A 79 3.36 -8.83 -13.54
CA ALA A 79 1.99 -8.73 -13.07
C ALA A 79 1.68 -7.33 -12.55
N GLN A 80 2.59 -6.73 -11.78
CA GLN A 80 2.45 -5.37 -11.25
C GLN A 80 2.32 -4.33 -12.38
N GLU A 81 3.14 -4.42 -13.44
CA GLU A 81 3.08 -3.55 -14.61
C GLU A 81 1.75 -3.67 -15.34
N VAL A 82 1.35 -4.89 -15.70
CA VAL A 82 0.09 -5.16 -16.39
C VAL A 82 -1.11 -4.66 -15.59
N VAL A 83 -1.13 -4.89 -14.27
CA VAL A 83 -2.21 -4.46 -13.40
C VAL A 83 -2.26 -2.94 -13.31
N LYS A 84 -1.10 -2.26 -13.23
CA LYS A 84 -1.04 -0.79 -13.25
C LYS A 84 -1.62 -0.20 -14.52
N GLU A 85 -1.18 -0.70 -15.67
CA GLU A 85 -1.68 -0.26 -16.98
C GLU A 85 -3.20 -0.50 -17.13
N SER A 86 -3.66 -1.68 -16.69
CA SER A 86 -5.08 -2.03 -16.73
C SER A 86 -5.93 -1.10 -15.86
N LEU A 87 -5.45 -0.75 -14.66
CA LEU A 87 -6.12 0.19 -13.77
C LEU A 87 -6.18 1.59 -14.38
N GLN A 88 -5.09 2.07 -14.98
CA GLN A 88 -5.06 3.36 -15.67
C GLN A 88 -6.07 3.41 -16.81
N GLN A 89 -6.10 2.38 -17.65
CA GLN A 89 -7.08 2.25 -18.74
C GLN A 89 -8.51 2.19 -18.21
N GLY A 90 -8.75 1.44 -17.14
CA GLY A 90 -10.05 1.34 -16.47
C GLY A 90 -10.57 2.69 -15.99
N ILE A 91 -9.70 3.52 -15.37
CA ILE A 91 -10.04 4.88 -14.95
C ILE A 91 -10.43 5.76 -16.14
N VAL A 92 -9.67 5.69 -17.23
CA VAL A 92 -9.97 6.45 -18.46
C VAL A 92 -11.31 6.04 -19.05
N LEU A 93 -11.57 4.73 -19.15
CA LEU A 93 -12.82 4.19 -19.68
C LEU A 93 -14.02 4.56 -18.80
N ALA A 94 -13.88 4.50 -17.49
CA ALA A 94 -14.93 4.87 -16.55
C ALA A 94 -15.27 6.35 -16.67
N ASN A 95 -14.29 7.24 -16.70
CA ASN A 95 -14.52 8.68 -16.91
C ASN A 95 -15.22 8.95 -18.25
N LYS A 96 -14.86 8.25 -19.32
CA LYS A 96 -15.52 8.35 -20.61
C LYS A 96 -16.98 7.87 -20.57
N SER A 97 -17.24 6.75 -19.89
CA SER A 97 -18.59 6.17 -19.79
C SER A 97 -19.55 7.03 -18.99
N PHE A 98 -19.06 7.73 -18.00
CA PHE A 98 -19.88 8.64 -17.19
C PHE A 98 -19.94 10.07 -17.76
N GLU A 99 -19.38 10.31 -18.95
CA GLU A 99 -19.29 11.63 -19.59
C GLU A 99 -18.68 12.70 -18.65
N THR A 100 -17.79 12.26 -17.78
CA THR A 100 -17.16 13.10 -16.76
C THR A 100 -15.71 13.41 -17.13
N ILE A 101 -15.29 14.62 -16.83
CA ILE A 101 -13.90 15.01 -17.04
C ILE A 101 -13.15 14.82 -15.72
N ASN A 102 -12.33 13.77 -15.66
CA ASN A 102 -11.41 13.48 -14.51
C ASN A 102 -12.09 13.41 -13.14
N LEU A 103 -13.33 12.92 -13.09
CA LEU A 103 -14.02 12.72 -11.81
C LEU A 103 -13.40 11.56 -11.01
N ILE A 104 -13.02 10.49 -11.74
CA ILE A 104 -12.35 9.33 -11.16
C ILE A 104 -10.85 9.50 -11.38
N GLU A 105 -10.12 9.74 -10.31
CA GLU A 105 -8.66 9.91 -10.32
C GLU A 105 -7.94 8.84 -9.48
N ARG A 106 -8.69 8.03 -8.75
CA ARG A 106 -8.15 7.10 -7.76
C ARG A 106 -8.69 5.71 -8.01
N GLY A 107 -7.84 4.73 -7.69
CA GLY A 107 -8.23 3.35 -7.76
C GLY A 107 -7.15 2.45 -7.17
N ALA A 108 -7.53 1.22 -6.85
CA ALA A 108 -6.59 0.22 -6.39
C ALA A 108 -6.98 -1.16 -6.90
N VAL A 109 -5.96 -1.99 -7.11
CA VAL A 109 -6.12 -3.41 -7.48
C VAL A 109 -5.17 -4.24 -6.65
N VAL A 110 -5.67 -5.33 -6.09
CA VAL A 110 -4.87 -6.36 -5.41
C VAL A 110 -5.11 -7.69 -6.12
N VAL A 111 -4.04 -8.36 -6.48
CA VAL A 111 -4.07 -9.71 -7.06
C VAL A 111 -3.44 -10.66 -6.05
N GLN A 112 -4.23 -11.64 -5.61
CA GLN A 112 -3.84 -12.59 -4.58
C GLN A 112 -4.01 -14.02 -5.10
N LYS A 113 -3.03 -14.88 -4.82
CA LYS A 113 -3.16 -16.32 -5.05
C LYS A 113 -4.12 -16.93 -4.05
N ILE A 114 -5.08 -17.71 -4.52
CA ILE A 114 -6.14 -18.27 -3.69
C ILE A 114 -5.61 -19.35 -2.74
N ASP A 115 -4.68 -20.15 -3.21
CA ASP A 115 -4.12 -21.30 -2.49
C ASP A 115 -3.13 -20.92 -1.40
N THR A 116 -2.32 -19.87 -1.62
CA THR A 116 -1.24 -19.47 -0.68
C THR A 116 -1.53 -18.17 0.07
N GLY A 117 -2.44 -17.34 -0.45
CA GLY A 117 -2.66 -15.98 0.06
C GLY A 117 -1.59 -14.96 -0.34
N GLU A 118 -0.58 -15.36 -1.12
CA GLU A 118 0.48 -14.46 -1.58
C GLU A 118 -0.07 -13.34 -2.48
N ILE A 119 0.37 -12.13 -2.21
CA ILE A 119 0.04 -10.96 -3.05
C ILE A 119 0.97 -10.95 -4.25
N THR A 120 0.42 -11.15 -5.45
CA THR A 120 1.17 -11.16 -6.71
C THR A 120 1.28 -9.77 -7.33
N ALA A 121 0.27 -8.91 -7.13
CA ALA A 121 0.31 -7.49 -7.48
C ALA A 121 -0.53 -6.67 -6.49
N MET A 122 -0.06 -5.46 -6.19
CA MET A 122 -0.77 -4.48 -5.38
C MET A 122 -0.50 -3.09 -5.96
N VAL A 123 -1.50 -2.52 -6.61
CA VAL A 123 -1.41 -1.23 -7.30
C VAL A 123 -2.39 -0.25 -6.67
N SER A 124 -1.92 0.96 -6.46
CA SER A 124 -2.71 2.10 -6.02
C SER A 124 -2.40 3.31 -6.91
N LEU A 125 -3.41 4.05 -7.31
CA LEU A 125 -3.28 5.29 -8.10
C LEU A 125 -4.03 6.44 -7.41
N PRO A 126 -3.52 7.67 -7.51
CA PRO A 126 -2.27 8.06 -8.17
C PRO A 126 -1.03 7.60 -7.38
N ASP A 127 0.05 7.37 -8.09
CA ASP A 127 1.35 6.99 -7.53
C ASP A 127 2.35 8.15 -7.56
N PHE A 128 3.57 7.91 -7.09
CA PHE A 128 4.64 8.90 -7.03
C PHE A 128 6.01 8.23 -7.21
N ASP A 129 7.01 9.01 -7.65
CA ASP A 129 8.40 8.52 -7.70
C ASP A 129 9.04 8.63 -6.29
N PRO A 130 9.33 7.49 -5.62
CA PRO A 130 9.93 7.48 -4.28
C PRO A 130 11.36 8.07 -4.25
N ASN A 131 12.07 8.09 -5.38
CA ASN A 131 13.43 8.61 -5.45
C ASN A 131 13.51 10.13 -5.24
N GLN A 132 12.40 10.85 -5.46
CA GLN A 132 12.33 12.31 -5.24
C GLN A 132 12.59 12.69 -3.78
N PHE A 133 12.41 11.78 -2.84
CA PHE A 133 12.56 12.04 -1.40
C PHE A 133 13.99 11.87 -0.88
N VAL A 134 14.83 11.15 -1.59
CA VAL A 134 16.22 10.87 -1.17
C VAL A 134 17.04 12.15 -1.02
N SER A 135 16.92 13.07 -1.98
CA SER A 135 17.60 14.36 -1.97
C SER A 135 16.76 15.53 -1.45
N GLY A 136 15.52 15.24 -1.06
CA GLY A 136 14.52 16.23 -0.68
C GLY A 136 13.61 16.61 -1.84
N ILE A 137 12.34 16.82 -1.53
CA ILE A 137 11.30 17.23 -2.48
C ILE A 137 11.00 18.72 -2.32
N SER A 138 10.66 19.40 -3.40
CA SER A 138 10.22 20.80 -3.33
C SER A 138 8.85 20.92 -2.65
N GLU A 139 8.61 22.04 -1.97
CA GLU A 139 7.31 22.30 -1.33
C GLU A 139 6.14 22.26 -2.33
N PHE A 140 6.37 22.70 -3.55
CA PHE A 140 5.38 22.67 -4.62
C PHE A 140 4.99 21.23 -5.00
N GLU A 141 5.97 20.35 -5.25
CA GLU A 141 5.71 18.95 -5.59
C GLU A 141 5.08 18.21 -4.41
N PHE A 142 5.55 18.46 -3.19
CA PHE A 142 4.94 17.87 -1.99
C PHE A 142 3.46 18.25 -1.85
N LYS A 143 3.11 19.53 -2.00
CA LYS A 143 1.71 20.00 -1.98
C LYS A 143 0.87 19.36 -3.08
N LYS A 144 1.44 19.18 -4.28
CA LYS A 144 0.77 18.51 -5.40
C LYS A 144 0.45 17.06 -5.06
N LEU A 145 1.43 16.27 -4.60
CA LEU A 145 1.24 14.87 -4.20
C LEU A 145 0.23 14.73 -3.05
N ASN A 146 0.27 15.63 -2.09
CA ASN A 146 -0.67 15.64 -0.97
C ASN A 146 -2.10 15.97 -1.43
N ARG A 147 -2.28 16.93 -2.33
CA ARG A 147 -3.60 17.28 -2.88
C ARG A 147 -4.22 16.12 -3.66
N THR A 148 -3.45 15.38 -4.41
CA THR A 148 -3.90 14.19 -5.15
C THR A 148 -4.03 12.96 -4.27
N GLN A 149 -3.58 13.04 -3.01
CA GLN A 149 -3.50 11.92 -2.07
C GLN A 149 -2.61 10.77 -2.57
N ALA A 150 -1.58 11.10 -3.37
CA ALA A 150 -0.67 10.12 -3.93
C ALA A 150 0.12 9.33 -2.87
N PHE A 151 0.20 9.81 -1.63
CA PHE A 151 0.83 9.07 -0.53
C PHE A 151 -0.05 7.95 0.05
N ASN A 152 -1.34 7.97 -0.24
CA ASN A 152 -2.25 6.97 0.31
C ASN A 152 -2.19 5.69 -0.53
N ASN A 153 -1.91 4.58 0.13
CA ASN A 153 -2.09 3.27 -0.48
C ASN A 153 -3.58 2.90 -0.43
N PHE A 154 -4.32 3.21 -1.48
CA PHE A 154 -5.76 2.94 -1.54
C PHE A 154 -6.12 1.45 -1.51
N ALA A 155 -5.15 0.55 -1.78
CA ALA A 155 -5.36 -0.88 -1.65
C ALA A 155 -5.58 -1.34 -0.19
N ILE A 156 -5.00 -0.60 0.78
CA ILE A 156 -5.07 -0.94 2.20
C ILE A 156 -5.67 0.17 3.08
N GLN A 157 -5.71 1.41 2.59
CA GLN A 157 -6.19 2.58 3.34
C GLN A 157 -7.48 3.16 2.74
N GLY A 158 -7.88 2.69 1.54
CA GLY A 158 -9.08 3.17 0.86
C GLY A 158 -10.35 2.76 1.58
N LEU A 159 -11.23 3.73 1.83
CA LEU A 159 -12.57 3.48 2.39
C LEU A 159 -13.57 3.53 1.24
N TYR A 160 -14.01 2.35 0.80
CA TYR A 160 -14.95 2.20 -0.30
C TYR A 160 -16.28 1.64 0.19
N PRO A 161 -17.43 2.13 -0.30
CA PRO A 161 -18.72 1.47 -0.09
C PRO A 161 -18.66 0.06 -0.69
N PRO A 162 -18.93 -1.00 0.09
CA PRO A 162 -18.76 -2.38 -0.37
C PRO A 162 -19.74 -2.76 -1.50
N GLY A 163 -20.88 -2.10 -1.59
CA GLY A 163 -21.88 -2.38 -2.62
C GLY A 163 -22.30 -3.87 -2.62
N SER A 164 -22.42 -4.45 -3.83
CA SER A 164 -22.83 -5.85 -4.02
C SER A 164 -21.88 -6.89 -3.42
N VAL A 165 -20.64 -6.54 -3.12
CA VAL A 165 -19.69 -7.46 -2.45
C VAL A 165 -20.20 -7.82 -1.05
N PHE A 166 -20.92 -6.90 -0.39
CA PHE A 166 -21.53 -7.15 0.92
C PHE A 166 -22.64 -8.21 0.90
N LYS A 167 -23.20 -8.54 -0.26
CA LYS A 167 -24.22 -9.58 -0.39
C LYS A 167 -23.78 -10.95 0.10
N VAL A 168 -22.49 -11.26 0.01
CA VAL A 168 -21.94 -12.51 0.54
C VAL A 168 -22.14 -12.57 2.05
N VAL A 169 -21.84 -11.48 2.76
CA VAL A 169 -22.03 -11.36 4.22
C VAL A 169 -23.52 -11.40 4.56
N ALA A 170 -24.35 -10.65 3.83
CA ALA A 170 -25.79 -10.62 4.03
C ALA A 170 -26.42 -12.00 3.83
N TYR A 171 -26.01 -12.75 2.81
CA TYR A 171 -26.47 -14.11 2.56
C TYR A 171 -26.06 -15.06 3.70
N TRP A 172 -24.80 -15.01 4.10
CA TRP A 172 -24.29 -15.83 5.20
C TRP A 172 -25.06 -15.60 6.52
N LEU A 173 -25.32 -14.33 6.83
CA LEU A 173 -26.14 -13.97 8.00
C LEU A 173 -27.56 -14.50 7.87
N ALA A 174 -28.18 -14.36 6.70
CA ALA A 174 -29.56 -14.83 6.48
C ALA A 174 -29.69 -16.35 6.62
N VAL A 175 -28.67 -17.10 6.19
CA VAL A 175 -28.61 -18.55 6.40
C VAL A 175 -28.43 -18.88 7.89
N ASN A 176 -27.51 -18.18 8.57
CA ASN A 176 -27.23 -18.45 10.00
C ASN A 176 -28.43 -18.12 10.91
N GLU A 177 -29.20 -17.08 10.56
CA GLU A 177 -30.41 -16.68 11.29
C GLU A 177 -31.63 -17.50 10.87
N GLY A 178 -31.47 -18.49 9.97
CA GLY A 178 -32.56 -19.36 9.50
C GLY A 178 -33.59 -18.65 8.60
N ILE A 179 -33.28 -17.48 8.10
CA ILE A 179 -34.12 -16.72 7.14
C ILE A 179 -34.11 -17.42 5.77
N PHE A 180 -32.97 -17.95 5.37
CA PHE A 180 -32.81 -18.81 4.21
C PHE A 180 -32.37 -20.19 4.64
N PRO A 181 -33.00 -21.29 4.11
CA PRO A 181 -32.54 -22.63 4.38
C PRO A 181 -31.16 -22.88 3.80
N GLU A 182 -30.34 -23.68 4.47
CA GLU A 182 -28.99 -24.06 4.08
C GLU A 182 -28.92 -24.69 2.68
N GLU A 183 -30.04 -25.31 2.25
CA GLU A 183 -30.23 -25.98 0.96
C GLU A 183 -30.76 -25.03 -0.15
N ALA A 184 -30.85 -23.74 0.09
CA ALA A 184 -31.42 -22.74 -0.86
C ALA A 184 -30.70 -22.64 -2.22
N SER A 185 -29.56 -23.31 -2.39
CA SER A 185 -28.88 -23.40 -3.70
C SER A 185 -29.71 -24.21 -4.76
N ASN A 186 -30.72 -24.96 -4.34
CA ASN A 186 -31.59 -25.79 -5.20
C ASN A 186 -33.09 -25.45 -5.08
N SER A 187 -33.46 -24.39 -4.35
CA SER A 187 -34.85 -24.09 -4.15
C SER A 187 -35.40 -23.14 -5.21
N ASP A 188 -36.54 -23.52 -5.80
CA ASP A 188 -37.41 -22.67 -6.62
C ASP A 188 -38.09 -21.54 -5.78
N GLN A 189 -37.46 -21.13 -4.69
CA GLN A 189 -37.97 -20.04 -3.85
C GLN A 189 -37.63 -18.71 -4.52
N TYR A 190 -38.57 -18.17 -5.25
CA TYR A 190 -38.51 -16.84 -5.80
C TYR A 190 -39.02 -15.83 -4.78
N VAL A 191 -38.20 -14.80 -4.52
CA VAL A 191 -38.69 -13.61 -3.82
C VAL A 191 -39.32 -12.70 -4.85
N ASN A 192 -40.59 -12.39 -4.72
CA ASN A 192 -41.26 -11.44 -5.58
C ASN A 192 -40.71 -10.03 -5.27
N CYS A 193 -39.97 -9.46 -6.20
CA CYS A 193 -39.40 -8.13 -6.05
C CYS A 193 -40.38 -7.10 -6.68
N GLU A 194 -41.11 -6.40 -5.86
CA GLU A 194 -42.04 -5.34 -6.29
C GLU A 194 -41.38 -3.98 -6.58
N GLY A 195 -40.03 -3.94 -6.59
CA GLY A 195 -39.25 -2.76 -6.97
C GLY A 195 -39.09 -1.70 -5.89
N SER A 196 -39.78 -1.82 -4.75
CA SER A 196 -39.63 -0.92 -3.61
C SER A 196 -39.79 -1.64 -2.29
N LEU A 197 -38.99 -1.27 -1.29
CA LEU A 197 -39.18 -1.64 0.11
C LEU A 197 -39.61 -0.36 0.86
N SER A 198 -40.76 -0.40 1.50
CA SER A 198 -41.17 0.62 2.48
C SER A 198 -40.80 0.12 3.88
N PHE A 199 -40.02 0.91 4.61
CA PHE A 199 -39.66 0.68 5.99
C PHE A 199 -40.62 1.43 6.93
#